data_cafa318b08b2a88ced1d5ce6b55cba0c
#
_entry.id   cafa318b08b2a88ced1d5ce6b55cba0c
#
_cell.length_a   1.000
_cell.length_b   1.000
_cell.length_c   1.000
_cell.angle_alpha   90.00
_cell.angle_beta   90.00
_cell.angle_gamma   90.00
#
_symmetry.space_group_name_H-M   'P 1'
#
loop_
_entity.id
_entity.type
_entity.pdbx_description
1 polymer ?
#
loop_
_entity_poly.entity_id
_entity_poly.type
_entity_poly.pdbx_seq_one_letter_code
_entity_poly.pdbx_strand_id
1 'polypeptide(L)'
;MSSNVEKILIIGLGMIGSSIALSSKLKGIEVFGFDNFADTTSIALDKKIIDQSIEHFDKIVDENFINNIDLVILAVPPKQTLDVLIQLKDIWNSEITITDTSSVKNHIKLEDVKNVVLSHPIAGSDKSGLEAADPELFLSLIHI
;
A
#
# COMPACT_ATOMS: atom_id res chain seq x y z
N MET A 1 11.23 15.25 16.23
CA MET A 1 10.27 14.21 16.65
C MET A 1 10.08 13.21 15.54
N SER A 2 10.36 11.96 15.80
CA SER A 2 9.95 10.92 14.85
C SER A 2 8.43 10.74 14.95
N SER A 3 7.71 11.08 13.89
CA SER A 3 6.32 10.68 13.78
C SER A 3 6.29 9.16 13.61
N ASN A 4 5.72 8.46 14.57
CA ASN A 4 5.52 7.03 14.43
C ASN A 4 4.38 6.79 13.44
N VAL A 5 4.61 5.89 12.48
CA VAL A 5 3.55 5.40 11.61
C VAL A 5 2.72 4.41 12.43
N GLU A 6 1.45 4.72 12.63
CA GLU A 6 0.52 3.88 13.41
C GLU A 6 -0.56 3.23 12.53
N LYS A 7 -0.95 3.91 11.46
CA LYS A 7 -2.02 3.46 10.56
C LYS A 7 -1.57 3.60 9.10
N ILE A 8 -1.66 2.52 8.35
CA ILE A 8 -1.36 2.50 6.93
C ILE A 8 -2.54 2.01 6.11
N LEU A 9 -2.63 2.51 4.89
CA LEU A 9 -3.54 2.01 3.87
C LEU A 9 -2.72 1.35 2.76
N ILE A 10 -3.04 0.11 2.43
CA ILE A 10 -2.44 -0.61 1.31
C ILE A 10 -3.47 -0.74 0.20
N ILE A 11 -3.14 -0.23 -0.97
CA ILE A 11 -3.93 -0.36 -2.19
C ILE A 11 -3.26 -1.41 -3.07
N GLY A 12 -3.93 -2.53 -3.24
CA GLY A 12 -3.41 -3.72 -3.90
C GLY A 12 -2.94 -4.78 -2.90
N LEU A 13 -3.67 -5.88 -2.83
CA LEU A 13 -3.45 -6.97 -1.87
C LEU A 13 -2.97 -8.25 -2.57
N GLY A 14 -2.03 -8.10 -3.50
CA GLY A 14 -1.27 -9.20 -4.05
C GLY A 14 -0.17 -9.67 -3.08
N MET A 15 0.81 -10.39 -3.58
CA MET A 15 1.92 -10.89 -2.76
C MET A 15 2.67 -9.77 -2.03
N ILE A 16 3.03 -8.70 -2.74
CA ILE A 16 3.81 -7.59 -2.17
C ILE A 16 2.99 -6.82 -1.14
N GLY A 17 1.79 -6.36 -1.51
CA GLY A 17 0.93 -5.60 -0.60
C GLY A 17 0.57 -6.39 0.65
N SER A 18 0.22 -7.66 0.50
CA SER A 18 -0.11 -8.53 1.63
C SER A 18 1.10 -8.85 2.50
N SER A 19 2.29 -8.98 1.92
CA SER A 19 3.54 -9.16 2.69
C SER A 19 3.88 -7.92 3.53
N ILE A 20 3.70 -6.72 2.96
CA ILE A 20 3.86 -5.46 3.69
C ILE A 20 2.85 -5.38 4.82
N ALA A 21 1.59 -5.76 4.56
CA ALA A 21 0.53 -5.78 5.56
C ALA A 21 0.91 -6.65 6.76
N LEU A 22 1.30 -7.90 6.52
CA LEU A 22 1.70 -8.82 7.58
C LEU A 22 2.91 -8.31 8.38
N SER A 23 3.93 -7.83 7.70
CA SER A 23 5.12 -7.26 8.33
C SER A 23 4.77 -6.05 9.21
N SER A 24 3.88 -5.19 8.73
CA SER A 24 3.41 -4.01 9.47
C SER A 24 2.62 -4.40 10.71
N LYS A 25 1.76 -5.38 10.61
CA LYS A 25 0.98 -5.89 11.76
C LYS A 25 1.88 -6.48 12.85
N LEU A 26 2.95 -7.17 12.49
CA LEU A 26 3.92 -7.67 13.46
C LEU A 26 4.61 -6.55 14.26
N LYS A 27 4.61 -5.34 13.72
CA LYS A 27 5.15 -4.14 14.39
C LYS A 27 4.08 -3.34 15.14
N GLY A 28 2.85 -3.85 15.22
CA GLY A 28 1.75 -3.18 15.89
C GLY A 28 1.09 -2.06 15.09
N ILE A 29 1.32 -1.99 13.78
CA ILE A 29 0.71 -1.01 12.89
C ILE A 29 -0.66 -1.52 12.46
N GLU A 30 -1.66 -0.65 12.55
CA GLU A 30 -3.01 -0.94 12.05
C GLU A 30 -3.02 -0.84 10.52
N VAL A 31 -3.53 -1.87 9.85
CA VAL A 31 -3.51 -1.97 8.39
C VAL A 31 -4.92 -1.94 7.83
N PHE A 32 -5.18 -0.95 6.98
CA PHE A 32 -6.34 -0.88 6.11
C PHE A 32 -5.95 -1.40 4.73
N GLY A 33 -6.83 -2.14 4.09
CA GLY A 33 -6.58 -2.71 2.78
C GLY A 33 -7.70 -2.44 1.79
N PHE A 34 -7.32 -2.16 0.55
CA PHE A 34 -8.23 -2.05 -0.60
C PHE A 34 -7.67 -2.86 -1.77
N ASP A 35 -8.57 -3.53 -2.47
CA ASP A 35 -8.27 -4.20 -3.73
C ASP A 35 -9.49 -4.08 -4.65
N ASN A 36 -9.27 -4.02 -5.96
CA ASN A 36 -10.36 -3.98 -6.95
C ASN A 36 -11.23 -5.24 -6.93
N PHE A 37 -10.68 -6.35 -6.47
CA PHE A 37 -11.41 -7.61 -6.33
C PHE A 37 -11.91 -7.74 -4.89
N ALA A 38 -13.21 -7.61 -4.71
CA ALA A 38 -13.86 -7.69 -3.39
C ALA A 38 -13.53 -8.99 -2.65
N ASP A 39 -13.44 -10.10 -3.37
CA ASP A 39 -13.07 -11.39 -2.77
C ASP A 39 -11.67 -11.36 -2.17
N THR A 40 -10.72 -10.70 -2.81
CA THR A 40 -9.35 -10.54 -2.28
C THR A 40 -9.36 -9.81 -0.95
N THR A 41 -10.11 -8.73 -0.85
CA THR A 41 -10.22 -7.94 0.38
C THR A 41 -10.85 -8.75 1.51
N SER A 42 -11.91 -9.50 1.20
CA SER A 42 -12.58 -10.37 2.17
C SER A 42 -11.66 -11.47 2.69
N ILE A 43 -10.92 -12.13 1.80
CA ILE A 43 -9.97 -13.18 2.17
C ILE A 43 -8.84 -12.60 3.02
N ALA A 44 -8.32 -11.42 2.66
CA ALA A 44 -7.28 -10.76 3.43
C ALA A 44 -7.74 -10.43 4.86
N LEU A 45 -8.99 -10.01 5.02
CA LEU A 45 -9.58 -9.74 6.32
C LEU A 45 -9.76 -11.03 7.13
N ASP A 46 -10.31 -12.08 6.53
CA ASP A 46 -10.53 -13.38 7.18
C ASP A 46 -9.23 -14.04 7.63
N LYS A 47 -8.18 -13.90 6.82
CA LYS A 47 -6.83 -14.42 7.14
C LYS A 47 -6.04 -13.50 8.08
N LYS A 48 -6.62 -12.38 8.52
CA LYS A 48 -5.97 -11.39 9.39
C LYS A 48 -4.70 -10.80 8.78
N ILE A 49 -4.63 -10.71 7.46
CA ILE A 49 -3.57 -10.00 6.73
C ILE A 49 -3.74 -8.50 6.89
N ILE A 50 -4.99 -8.04 6.89
CA ILE A 50 -5.38 -6.65 7.18
C ILE A 50 -6.29 -6.61 8.40
N ASP A 51 -6.37 -5.45 9.04
CA ASP A 51 -7.26 -5.22 10.18
C ASP A 51 -8.63 -4.75 9.74
N GLN A 52 -8.69 -3.93 8.70
CA GLN A 52 -9.93 -3.40 8.16
C GLN A 52 -9.88 -3.37 6.63
N SER A 53 -11.03 -3.64 6.01
CA SER A 53 -11.20 -3.57 4.57
C SER A 53 -11.91 -2.28 4.16
N ILE A 54 -11.51 -1.73 3.02
CA ILE A 54 -12.19 -0.63 2.34
C ILE A 54 -12.91 -1.22 1.14
N GLU A 55 -14.23 -1.07 1.09
CA GLU A 55 -15.04 -1.69 0.04
C GLU A 55 -15.09 -0.85 -1.24
N HIS A 56 -15.05 0.48 -1.10
CA HIS A 56 -15.17 1.39 -2.23
C HIS A 56 -14.03 2.40 -2.23
N PHE A 57 -13.47 2.64 -3.40
CA PHE A 57 -12.33 3.56 -3.58
C PHE A 57 -12.66 4.99 -3.12
N ASP A 58 -13.90 5.43 -3.30
CA ASP A 58 -14.35 6.77 -2.90
C ASP A 58 -14.10 7.05 -1.41
N LYS A 59 -14.13 6.02 -0.58
CA LYS A 59 -13.84 6.15 0.85
C LYS A 59 -12.41 6.55 1.13
N ILE A 60 -11.48 6.19 0.27
CA ILE A 60 -10.06 6.49 0.44
C ILE A 60 -9.81 8.00 0.41
N VAL A 61 -10.50 8.72 -0.47
CA VAL A 61 -10.35 10.17 -0.61
C VAL A 61 -11.27 10.97 0.31
N ASP A 62 -12.07 10.31 1.13
CA ASP A 62 -12.87 10.96 2.17
C ASP A 62 -11.95 11.55 3.25
N GLU A 63 -12.07 12.84 3.53
CA GLU A 63 -11.21 13.54 4.48
C GLU A 63 -11.26 12.94 5.89
N ASN A 64 -12.43 12.47 6.32
CA ASN A 64 -12.58 11.87 7.66
C ASN A 64 -11.82 10.57 7.79
N PHE A 65 -11.67 9.83 6.68
CA PHE A 65 -10.89 8.60 6.65
C PHE A 65 -9.40 8.90 6.47
N ILE A 66 -9.06 9.61 5.38
CA ILE A 66 -7.67 9.73 4.96
C ILE A 66 -6.81 10.54 5.96
N ASN A 67 -7.39 11.49 6.66
CA ASN A 67 -6.67 12.27 7.67
C ASN A 67 -6.23 11.44 8.89
N ASN A 68 -6.75 10.24 9.05
CA ASN A 68 -6.33 9.30 10.08
C ASN A 68 -5.28 8.29 9.60
N ILE A 69 -4.88 8.36 8.34
CA ILE A 69 -3.89 7.47 7.75
C ILE A 69 -2.55 8.19 7.68
N ASP A 70 -1.49 7.52 8.12
CA ASP A 70 -0.14 8.08 8.15
C ASP A 70 0.62 7.82 6.85
N LEU A 71 0.34 6.71 6.19
CA LEU A 71 1.06 6.28 4.98
C LEU A 71 0.12 5.50 4.06
N VAL A 72 0.12 5.86 2.79
CA VAL A 72 -0.58 5.12 1.72
C VAL A 72 0.45 4.40 0.86
N ILE A 73 0.27 3.10 0.70
CA ILE A 73 1.17 2.24 -0.09
C ILE A 73 0.42 1.70 -1.29
N LEU A 74 0.92 1.99 -2.49
CA LEU A 74 0.38 1.47 -3.75
C LEU A 74 1.17 0.21 -4.13
N ALA A 75 0.54 -0.94 -4.01
CA ALA A 75 1.11 -2.24 -4.37
C ALA A 75 0.31 -2.89 -5.50
N VAL A 76 -0.10 -2.08 -6.47
CA VAL A 76 -0.81 -2.50 -7.68
C VAL A 76 0.18 -2.83 -8.81
N PRO A 77 -0.25 -3.57 -9.85
CA PRO A 77 0.60 -3.78 -11.02
C PRO A 77 1.10 -2.46 -11.62
N PRO A 78 2.33 -2.42 -12.17
CA PRO A 78 2.93 -1.19 -12.67
C PRO A 78 2.06 -0.39 -13.65
N LYS A 79 1.30 -1.09 -14.49
CA LYS A 79 0.40 -0.44 -15.46
C LYS A 79 -0.76 0.32 -14.81
N GLN A 80 -1.11 -0.01 -13.57
CA GLN A 80 -2.21 0.61 -12.84
C GLN A 80 -1.74 1.71 -11.89
N THR A 81 -0.46 1.80 -11.61
CA THR A 81 0.07 2.74 -10.61
C THR A 81 -0.27 4.18 -10.94
N LEU A 82 -0.09 4.60 -12.19
CA LEU A 82 -0.40 5.97 -12.61
C LEU A 82 -1.89 6.27 -12.48
N ASP A 83 -2.75 5.35 -12.90
CA ASP A 83 -4.20 5.53 -12.82
C ASP A 83 -4.67 5.69 -11.38
N VAL A 84 -4.11 4.90 -10.47
CA VAL A 84 -4.42 5.01 -9.03
C VAL A 84 -3.90 6.33 -8.47
N LEU A 85 -2.69 6.75 -8.82
CA LEU A 85 -2.16 8.06 -8.41
C LEU A 85 -3.06 9.22 -8.87
N ILE A 86 -3.55 9.17 -10.10
CA ILE A 86 -4.47 10.18 -10.62
C ILE A 86 -5.77 10.20 -9.81
N GLN A 87 -6.30 9.04 -9.44
CA GLN A 87 -7.49 8.96 -8.61
C GLN A 87 -7.26 9.51 -7.19
N LEU A 88 -6.02 9.51 -6.71
CA LEU A 88 -5.64 10.04 -5.40
C LEU A 88 -5.26 11.53 -5.45
N LYS A 89 -5.45 12.21 -6.57
CA LYS A 89 -5.02 13.61 -6.75
C LYS A 89 -5.57 14.56 -5.68
N ASP A 90 -6.75 14.28 -5.12
CA ASP A 90 -7.39 15.12 -4.11
C ASP A 90 -6.62 15.11 -2.78
N ILE A 91 -5.79 14.11 -2.56
CA ILE A 91 -4.91 14.03 -1.39
C ILE A 91 -3.45 14.36 -1.71
N TRP A 92 -3.14 14.74 -2.95
CA TRP A 92 -1.81 15.25 -3.29
C TRP A 92 -1.52 16.52 -2.49
N ASN A 93 -0.27 16.69 -2.10
CA ASN A 93 0.17 17.83 -1.30
C ASN A 93 -0.46 17.91 0.11
N SER A 94 -1.13 16.86 0.57
CA SER A 94 -1.49 16.70 1.98
C SER A 94 -0.24 16.32 2.80
N GLU A 95 -0.39 16.20 4.10
CA GLU A 95 0.68 15.73 4.98
C GLU A 95 0.87 14.20 4.92
N ILE A 96 -0.02 13.50 4.24
CA ILE A 96 0.02 12.04 4.11
C ILE A 96 1.01 11.65 3.04
N THR A 97 1.95 10.79 3.37
CA THR A 97 2.89 10.26 2.39
C THR A 97 2.25 9.14 1.59
N ILE A 98 2.43 9.21 0.26
CA ILE A 98 2.03 8.16 -0.67
C ILE A 98 3.30 7.55 -1.25
N THR A 99 3.43 6.24 -1.18
CA THR A 99 4.55 5.52 -1.80
C THR A 99 4.03 4.39 -2.68
N ASP A 100 4.82 3.98 -3.65
CA ASP A 100 4.50 2.85 -4.50
C ASP A 100 5.58 1.78 -4.45
N THR A 101 5.27 0.59 -4.94
CA THR A 101 6.20 -0.54 -4.99
C THR A 101 6.59 -0.93 -6.41
N SER A 102 6.17 -0.16 -7.39
CA SER A 102 6.38 -0.47 -8.81
C SER A 102 7.86 -0.43 -9.20
N SER A 103 8.28 -1.38 -10.02
CA SER A 103 9.61 -1.42 -10.61
C SER A 103 9.78 -0.44 -11.79
N VAL A 104 8.69 0.05 -12.36
CA VAL A 104 8.67 0.92 -13.54
C VAL A 104 8.24 2.32 -13.15
N LYS A 105 9.10 3.32 -13.34
CA LYS A 105 8.87 4.71 -12.94
C LYS A 105 8.78 5.71 -14.10
N ASN A 106 9.16 5.30 -15.31
CA ASN A 106 9.34 6.21 -16.45
C ASN A 106 8.09 7.00 -16.86
N HIS A 107 6.91 6.51 -16.53
CA HIS A 107 5.65 7.14 -16.89
C HIS A 107 5.08 8.03 -15.77
N ILE A 108 5.74 8.09 -14.62
CA ILE A 108 5.26 8.86 -13.47
C ILE A 108 5.98 10.20 -13.46
N LYS A 109 5.25 11.27 -13.76
CA LYS A 109 5.74 12.64 -13.66
C LYS A 109 5.10 13.30 -12.45
N LEU A 110 5.93 13.63 -11.46
CA LEU A 110 5.49 14.14 -10.17
C LEU A 110 5.99 15.56 -9.90
N GLU A 111 6.09 16.39 -10.94
CA GLU A 111 6.70 17.71 -10.84
C GLU A 111 6.01 18.62 -9.80
N ASP A 112 4.70 18.48 -9.64
CA ASP A 112 3.89 19.31 -8.74
C ASP A 112 3.40 18.57 -7.48
N VAL A 113 3.87 17.36 -7.21
CA VAL A 113 3.41 16.54 -6.09
C VAL A 113 4.50 16.45 -5.03
N LYS A 114 4.18 16.85 -3.81
CA LYS A 114 5.15 16.93 -2.71
C LYS A 114 5.20 15.69 -1.84
N ASN A 115 4.09 14.97 -1.73
CA ASN A 115 3.92 13.88 -0.77
C ASN A 115 4.04 12.48 -1.36
N VAL A 116 4.43 12.35 -2.63
CA VAL A 116 4.62 11.04 -3.26
C VAL A 116 6.10 10.68 -3.30
N VAL A 117 6.43 9.55 -2.71
CA VAL A 117 7.79 9.00 -2.68
C VAL A 117 7.81 7.70 -3.47
N LEU A 118 8.55 7.70 -4.56
CA LEU A 118 8.68 6.50 -5.40
C LEU A 118 9.65 5.53 -4.75
N SER A 119 9.23 4.29 -4.59
CA SER A 119 10.07 3.24 -4.03
C SER A 119 10.00 1.97 -4.87
N HIS A 120 10.93 1.08 -4.65
CA HIS A 120 10.97 -0.24 -5.28
C HIS A 120 11.57 -1.22 -4.29
N PRO A 121 10.77 -1.94 -3.53
CA PRO A 121 11.30 -3.03 -2.70
C PRO A 121 11.81 -4.12 -3.65
N ILE A 122 13.12 -4.31 -3.67
CA ILE A 122 13.78 -5.31 -4.51
C ILE A 122 13.57 -6.68 -3.87
N ALA A 123 12.34 -7.11 -3.85
CA ALA A 123 11.92 -8.39 -3.30
C ALA A 123 10.88 -9.00 -4.23
N GLY A 124 10.88 -10.29 -4.34
CA GLY A 124 9.94 -10.97 -5.17
C GLY A 124 10.05 -12.48 -5.04
N SER A 125 9.14 -13.17 -5.69
CA SER A 125 9.03 -14.61 -5.73
C SER A 125 8.41 -14.99 -7.07
N ASP A 126 8.53 -16.24 -7.44
CA ASP A 126 7.80 -16.82 -8.57
C ASP A 126 6.30 -17.03 -8.26
N LYS A 127 5.90 -16.80 -7.01
CA LYS A 127 4.53 -16.87 -6.54
C LYS A 127 3.81 -15.55 -6.71
N SER A 128 2.48 -15.59 -6.73
CA SER A 128 1.65 -14.40 -6.87
C SER A 128 0.39 -14.50 -5.98
N GLY A 129 -0.28 -13.36 -5.83
CA GLY A 129 -1.51 -13.26 -5.05
C GLY A 129 -1.29 -13.20 -3.54
N LEU A 130 -2.36 -12.92 -2.81
CA LEU A 130 -2.32 -12.78 -1.35
C LEU A 130 -1.92 -14.08 -0.64
N GLU A 131 -2.18 -15.23 -1.23
CA GLU A 131 -1.79 -16.54 -0.70
C GLU A 131 -0.27 -16.73 -0.62
N ALA A 132 0.49 -15.98 -1.43
CA ALA A 132 1.94 -15.97 -1.42
C ALA A 132 2.53 -14.96 -0.43
N ALA A 133 1.71 -14.29 0.37
CA ALA A 133 2.15 -13.30 1.34
C ALA A 133 3.13 -13.90 2.35
N ASP A 134 4.22 -13.19 2.58
CA ASP A 134 5.28 -13.60 3.49
C ASP A 134 5.73 -12.39 4.32
N PRO A 135 5.49 -12.38 5.63
CA PRO A 135 5.89 -11.25 6.48
C PRO A 135 7.41 -11.06 6.54
N GLU A 136 8.18 -12.06 6.16
CA GLU A 136 9.64 -12.02 6.15
C GLU A 136 10.22 -11.73 4.75
N LEU A 137 9.36 -11.46 3.75
CA LEU A 137 9.78 -11.26 2.36
C LEU A 137 10.90 -10.22 2.21
N PHE A 138 10.85 -9.15 3.01
CA PHE A 138 11.81 -8.04 2.93
C PHE A 138 13.02 -8.19 3.85
N LEU A 139 13.04 -9.15 4.75
CA LEU A 139 14.14 -9.32 5.69
C LEU A 139 15.43 -9.76 5.00
N SER A 140 15.34 -10.54 3.96
CA SER A 140 16.50 -10.99 3.18
C SER A 140 17.25 -9.84 2.50
N LEU A 141 16.60 -8.70 2.28
CA LEU A 141 17.21 -7.52 1.67
C LEU A 141 18.20 -6.80 2.59
N ILE A 142 18.06 -7.00 3.89
CA ILE A 142 18.93 -6.36 4.90
C ILE A 142 20.32 -6.99 4.91
N HIS A 143 20.45 -8.19 4.39
CA HIS A 143 21.67 -8.97 4.41
C HIS A 143 22.44 -8.98 3.09
N ILE A 144 21.98 -8.23 2.12
CA ILE A 144 22.69 -8.02 0.85
C ILE A 144 23.57 -6.74 0.97
#